data_099ff7f4ad008a55eb76508a53e046b0
#
_entry.id   099ff7f4ad008a55eb76508a53e046b0
#
_cell.length_a   1.000
_cell.length_b   1.000
_cell.length_c   1.000
_cell.angle_alpha   90.00
_cell.angle_beta   90.00
_cell.angle_gamma   90.00
#
_symmetry.space_group_name_H-M   'P 1'
#
loop_
_entity.id
_entity.type
_entity.pdbx_description
1 polymer ?
#
loop_
_entity_poly.entity_id
_entity_poly.type
_entity_poly.pdbx_seq_one_letter_code
_entity_poly.pdbx_strand_id
1 'polypeptide(L)'
;MPLDAICLSAVVRETAAQVENTRIEKIQQPARNQVVLLLRGGRRLLLCAGATQPRLHLTALLRDNPSQPPMFCMLLRKHLAGGRIVSVEQEPLERVVTLHIQAADELGEQRPWRLILEAMPRHANLILVDHQGRITDCLRRVDFEMSQQRQVLPGLFYHLPPRQEKHSPLEVSREEFLELLSALPEGAPLDGWLLDTFTALPPLLARELVCAAYGSVDAGLSRDRGGKLWDSFVLWRDKITRGDFTPTLLRRAGRPADFTYCPITQYGAAVEQESFDSFGSLLDEFYEGRDQADRVRQKGQDLMKSASAARDRVRRKLAAQEKELAATRDRERLRISGELITANLYRMERGMSRLTAENYYEDGCPPVNIPLDVRLGPQENAARYFKQYAKAKTAERVLTEQLEKGREELTYLESVVQELSQAESEQDFNDIRAELESGGYLKNRGKKQPGFQRASKPRQFTSSAGLRILVGRSNRQNDRLTVKDADRRDIWLHTQKIHGSHVILCTGGQEPDETSLYEAACLAAYYSQGREAGKVPVDYTPVRYVKKPAGSRPGMVVYTTYQTIYAVPDGQLVKKLAAKA
;
A
#
# COMPACT_ATOMS: atom_id res chain seq x y z
N MET A 1 4.83 20.24 11.91
CA MET A 1 3.95 19.14 12.30
C MET A 1 2.53 19.48 11.88
N PRO A 2 1.86 18.66 11.11
CA PRO A 2 0.53 19.01 10.63
C PRO A 2 -0.44 19.08 11.82
N LEU A 3 -1.36 19.93 11.82
CA LEU A 3 -2.52 20.13 12.67
C LEU A 3 -2.28 19.86 14.17
N ASP A 4 -1.75 20.88 14.88
CA ASP A 4 -1.71 20.89 16.35
C ASP A 4 -3.12 21.13 16.95
N ALA A 5 -3.24 21.05 18.27
CA ALA A 5 -4.54 21.16 18.92
C ALA A 5 -5.17 22.57 18.77
N ILE A 6 -4.36 23.63 18.73
CA ILE A 6 -4.85 25.00 18.58
C ILE A 6 -5.26 25.26 17.13
N CYS A 7 -4.45 24.84 16.16
CA CYS A 7 -4.84 24.91 14.76
C CYS A 7 -6.11 24.08 14.49
N LEU A 8 -6.23 22.92 15.12
CA LEU A 8 -7.45 22.10 15.05
C LEU A 8 -8.66 22.86 15.65
N SER A 9 -8.49 23.64 16.73
CA SER A 9 -9.59 24.43 17.31
C SER A 9 -10.11 25.50 16.34
N ALA A 10 -9.20 26.12 15.59
CA ALA A 10 -9.58 27.06 14.53
C ALA A 10 -10.39 26.38 13.41
N VAL A 11 -9.94 25.21 12.96
CA VAL A 11 -10.64 24.39 11.96
C VAL A 11 -12.00 23.91 12.46
N VAL A 12 -12.09 23.46 13.71
CA VAL A 12 -13.34 23.01 14.33
C VAL A 12 -14.33 24.16 14.42
N ARG A 13 -13.89 25.35 14.86
CA ARG A 13 -14.74 26.54 14.95
C ARG A 13 -15.31 26.93 13.59
N GLU A 14 -14.47 26.96 12.53
CA GLU A 14 -14.91 27.22 11.15
C GLU A 14 -15.91 26.15 10.67
N THR A 15 -15.59 24.88 10.94
CA THR A 15 -16.42 23.75 10.52
C THR A 15 -17.75 23.77 11.24
N ALA A 16 -17.78 23.92 12.57
CA ALA A 16 -18.99 23.96 13.39
C ALA A 16 -19.98 25.01 12.90
N ALA A 17 -19.50 26.23 12.66
CA ALA A 17 -20.33 27.34 12.14
C ALA A 17 -21.07 27.00 10.82
N GLN A 18 -20.52 26.06 10.04
CA GLN A 18 -21.08 25.70 8.73
C GLN A 18 -21.85 24.38 8.70
N VAL A 19 -21.57 23.45 9.62
CA VAL A 19 -22.15 22.10 9.58
C VAL A 19 -23.17 21.81 10.68
N GLU A 20 -23.17 22.58 11.76
CA GLU A 20 -24.16 22.42 12.81
C GLU A 20 -25.58 22.62 12.28
N ASN A 21 -26.50 21.83 12.81
CA ASN A 21 -27.89 21.74 12.36
C ASN A 21 -28.09 21.28 10.90
N THR A 22 -27.06 20.80 10.22
CA THR A 22 -27.18 20.25 8.86
C THR A 22 -27.46 18.74 8.87
N ARG A 23 -28.15 18.26 7.82
CA ARG A 23 -28.48 16.85 7.66
C ARG A 23 -27.41 16.13 6.86
N ILE A 24 -27.06 14.91 7.27
CA ILE A 24 -26.16 14.01 6.55
C ILE A 24 -26.95 13.32 5.43
N GLU A 25 -26.68 13.66 4.18
CA GLU A 25 -27.37 13.05 3.03
C GLU A 25 -26.72 11.75 2.58
N LYS A 26 -25.37 11.71 2.61
CA LYS A 26 -24.63 10.55 2.15
C LYS A 26 -23.32 10.41 2.89
N ILE A 27 -22.88 9.17 3.12
CA ILE A 27 -21.59 8.85 3.74
C ILE A 27 -20.75 8.06 2.75
N GLN A 28 -19.51 8.50 2.55
CA GLN A 28 -18.56 7.91 1.63
C GLN A 28 -17.25 7.60 2.36
N GLN A 29 -16.53 6.58 1.92
CA GLN A 29 -15.22 6.22 2.43
C GLN A 29 -14.27 6.00 1.25
N PRO A 30 -13.69 7.07 0.68
CA PRO A 30 -12.84 7.00 -0.51
C PRO A 30 -11.52 6.26 -0.28
N ALA A 31 -10.99 6.30 0.95
CA ALA A 31 -9.80 5.57 1.36
C ALA A 31 -10.03 4.88 2.72
N ARG A 32 -9.15 3.94 3.09
CA ARG A 32 -9.30 3.19 4.36
C ARG A 32 -9.37 4.09 5.59
N ASN A 33 -8.68 5.21 5.55
CA ASN A 33 -8.54 6.17 6.65
C ASN A 33 -9.30 7.49 6.42
N GLN A 34 -10.15 7.60 5.41
CA GLN A 34 -10.88 8.82 5.07
C GLN A 34 -12.38 8.55 4.98
N VAL A 35 -13.18 9.30 5.72
CA VAL A 35 -14.64 9.32 5.62
C VAL A 35 -15.08 10.72 5.20
N VAL A 36 -16.03 10.80 4.28
CA VAL A 36 -16.63 12.05 3.81
C VAL A 36 -18.11 12.01 4.10
N LEU A 37 -18.58 12.97 4.87
CA LEU A 37 -20.01 13.21 5.10
C LEU A 37 -20.48 14.26 4.09
N LEU A 38 -21.39 13.88 3.20
CA LEU A 38 -22.07 14.80 2.30
C LEU A 38 -23.27 15.36 3.06
N LEU A 39 -23.28 16.66 3.21
CA LEU A 39 -24.27 17.39 3.99
C LEU A 39 -25.25 18.11 3.08
N ARG A 40 -26.45 18.38 3.60
CA ARG A 40 -27.45 19.19 2.90
C ARG A 40 -26.85 20.54 2.50
N GLY A 41 -27.11 20.98 1.28
CA GLY A 41 -26.47 22.17 0.70
C GLY A 41 -25.14 21.92 0.01
N GLY A 42 -24.80 20.64 -0.25
CA GLY A 42 -23.64 20.26 -1.09
C GLY A 42 -22.28 20.32 -0.39
N ARG A 43 -22.24 20.66 0.90
CA ARG A 43 -21.01 20.68 1.69
C ARG A 43 -20.47 19.27 1.93
N ARG A 44 -19.15 19.14 1.95
CA ARG A 44 -18.46 17.85 2.20
C ARG A 44 -17.54 17.99 3.39
N LEU A 45 -17.84 17.28 4.46
CA LEU A 45 -16.98 17.23 5.65
C LEU A 45 -16.08 15.99 5.55
N LEU A 46 -14.79 16.22 5.42
CA LEU A 46 -13.77 15.17 5.42
C LEU A 46 -13.30 14.90 6.85
N LEU A 47 -13.29 13.63 7.24
CA LEU A 47 -12.65 13.11 8.45
C LEU A 47 -11.57 12.13 8.01
N CYS A 48 -10.32 12.44 8.33
CA CYS A 48 -9.16 11.63 8.00
C CYS A 48 -8.47 11.15 9.27
N ALA A 49 -8.43 9.83 9.47
CA ALA A 49 -7.70 9.17 10.56
C ALA A 49 -6.42 8.49 10.05
N GLY A 50 -5.71 9.14 9.13
CA GLY A 50 -4.43 8.68 8.61
C GLY A 50 -3.31 8.87 9.62
N ALA A 51 -2.41 7.88 9.75
CA ALA A 51 -1.32 7.90 10.73
C ALA A 51 -0.35 9.09 10.56
N THR A 52 -0.25 9.64 9.37
CA THR A 52 0.65 10.76 9.03
C THR A 52 -0.09 12.09 8.88
N GLN A 53 -1.40 12.05 8.59
CA GLN A 53 -2.17 13.20 8.15
C GLN A 53 -3.60 13.23 8.76
N PRO A 54 -3.75 13.03 10.08
CA PRO A 54 -5.07 13.07 10.71
C PRO A 54 -5.62 14.48 10.67
N ARG A 55 -6.88 14.66 10.25
CA ARG A 55 -7.53 15.96 10.13
C ARG A 55 -9.03 15.87 9.91
N LEU A 56 -9.68 17.00 10.14
CA LEU A 56 -11.08 17.24 9.82
C LEU A 56 -11.16 18.61 9.14
N HIS A 57 -11.90 18.73 8.04
CA HIS A 57 -12.21 20.04 7.43
C HIS A 57 -13.30 19.91 6.34
N LEU A 58 -13.90 21.02 5.97
CA LEU A 58 -14.74 21.10 4.79
C LEU A 58 -13.87 21.08 3.53
N THR A 59 -14.14 20.15 2.62
CA THR A 59 -13.36 19.96 1.40
C THR A 59 -14.17 20.25 0.14
N ALA A 60 -13.56 20.96 -0.82
CA ALA A 60 -14.08 21.13 -2.16
C ALA A 60 -13.70 19.96 -3.09
N LEU A 61 -12.69 19.18 -2.72
CA LEU A 61 -12.15 18.13 -3.57
C LEU A 61 -13.10 16.93 -3.71
N LEU A 62 -13.25 16.47 -4.94
CA LEU A 62 -13.96 15.25 -5.25
C LEU A 62 -13.00 14.07 -5.14
N ARG A 63 -13.45 12.97 -4.52
CA ARG A 63 -12.66 11.76 -4.35
C ARG A 63 -13.41 10.55 -4.91
N ASP A 64 -12.70 9.71 -5.65
CA ASP A 64 -13.26 8.46 -6.15
C ASP A 64 -13.52 7.49 -4.99
N ASN A 65 -14.68 6.87 -5.04
CA ASN A 65 -15.06 5.89 -4.04
C ASN A 65 -14.80 4.47 -4.55
N PRO A 66 -14.44 3.52 -3.69
CA PRO A 66 -14.35 2.12 -4.05
C PRO A 66 -15.72 1.60 -4.50
N SER A 67 -15.73 0.66 -5.45
CA SER A 67 -16.96 0.05 -5.97
C SER A 67 -17.78 -0.67 -4.91
N GLN A 68 -17.11 -1.23 -3.90
CA GLN A 68 -17.74 -1.80 -2.71
C GLN A 68 -17.34 -0.95 -1.51
N PRO A 69 -18.30 -0.37 -0.78
CA PRO A 69 -18.02 0.39 0.42
C PRO A 69 -17.40 -0.51 1.50
N PRO A 70 -16.39 -0.04 2.24
CA PRO A 70 -15.87 -0.77 3.40
C PRO A 70 -16.94 -1.00 4.48
N MET A 71 -16.74 -2.01 5.33
CA MET A 71 -17.69 -2.38 6.40
C MET A 71 -17.98 -1.20 7.33
N PHE A 72 -16.96 -0.45 7.73
CA PHE A 72 -17.14 0.73 8.58
C PHE A 72 -18.04 1.81 7.92
N CYS A 73 -17.87 2.03 6.60
CA CYS A 73 -18.75 2.92 5.84
C CYS A 73 -20.21 2.44 5.85
N MET A 74 -20.43 1.14 5.70
CA MET A 74 -21.78 0.56 5.73
C MET A 74 -22.41 0.71 7.11
N LEU A 75 -21.64 0.52 8.17
CA LEU A 75 -22.08 0.72 9.54
C LEU A 75 -22.41 2.20 9.82
N LEU A 76 -21.56 3.15 9.40
CA LEU A 76 -21.88 4.57 9.51
C LEU A 76 -23.15 4.94 8.73
N ARG A 77 -23.37 4.36 7.55
CA ARG A 77 -24.62 4.57 6.78
C ARG A 77 -25.84 4.05 7.51
N LYS A 78 -25.73 2.87 8.13
CA LYS A 78 -26.82 2.26 8.90
C LYS A 78 -27.29 3.17 10.04
N HIS A 79 -26.35 3.78 10.77
CA HIS A 79 -26.66 4.51 11.99
C HIS A 79 -26.76 6.03 11.83
N LEU A 80 -26.07 6.62 10.84
CA LEU A 80 -25.95 8.07 10.74
C LEU A 80 -26.57 8.67 9.46
N ALA A 81 -26.91 7.86 8.45
CA ALA A 81 -27.51 8.41 7.23
C ALA A 81 -28.88 9.03 7.52
N GLY A 82 -29.10 10.26 7.03
CA GLY A 82 -30.30 11.03 7.30
C GLY A 82 -30.29 11.74 8.65
N GLY A 83 -29.31 11.48 9.52
CA GLY A 83 -29.15 12.15 10.81
C GLY A 83 -28.73 13.62 10.67
N ARG A 84 -28.86 14.37 11.77
CA ARG A 84 -28.49 15.80 11.88
C ARG A 84 -27.28 15.93 12.77
N ILE A 85 -26.29 16.69 12.36
CA ILE A 85 -25.16 17.10 13.20
C ILE A 85 -25.70 18.18 14.16
N VAL A 86 -25.64 17.91 15.46
CA VAL A 86 -26.11 18.81 16.51
C VAL A 86 -25.02 19.80 16.89
N SER A 87 -23.82 19.29 17.17
CA SER A 87 -22.63 20.09 17.48
C SER A 87 -21.37 19.40 17.01
N VAL A 88 -20.29 20.20 16.87
CA VAL A 88 -18.93 19.74 16.62
C VAL A 88 -18.03 20.33 17.70
N GLU A 89 -17.52 19.49 18.56
CA GLU A 89 -16.80 19.88 19.76
C GLU A 89 -15.39 19.28 19.77
N GLN A 90 -14.42 20.06 20.23
CA GLN A 90 -13.06 19.59 20.48
C GLN A 90 -12.85 19.47 21.99
N GLU A 91 -12.23 18.41 22.42
CA GLU A 91 -11.71 18.31 23.79
C GLU A 91 -10.64 19.39 24.02
N PRO A 92 -10.75 20.21 25.08
CA PRO A 92 -9.88 21.36 25.31
C PRO A 92 -8.40 21.01 25.21
N LEU A 93 -7.67 21.74 24.35
CA LEU A 93 -6.23 21.58 24.08
C LEU A 93 -5.80 20.16 23.60
N GLU A 94 -6.74 19.29 23.29
CA GLU A 94 -6.50 17.94 22.82
C GLU A 94 -6.86 17.80 21.31
N ARG A 95 -6.30 16.81 20.66
CA ARG A 95 -6.59 16.50 19.26
C ARG A 95 -7.69 15.46 19.12
N VAL A 96 -8.77 15.65 19.86
CA VAL A 96 -9.96 14.83 19.83
C VAL A 96 -11.15 15.69 19.49
N VAL A 97 -11.86 15.33 18.42
CA VAL A 97 -13.05 16.05 17.95
C VAL A 97 -14.24 15.11 17.95
N THR A 98 -15.33 15.55 18.55
CA THR A 98 -16.59 14.79 18.63
C THR A 98 -17.66 15.50 17.80
N LEU A 99 -18.26 14.77 16.85
CA LEU A 99 -19.48 15.18 16.17
C LEU A 99 -20.65 14.54 16.92
N HIS A 100 -21.51 15.35 17.52
CA HIS A 100 -22.76 14.93 18.10
C HIS A 100 -23.83 14.86 17.02
N ILE A 101 -24.43 13.71 16.83
CA ILE A 101 -25.35 13.45 15.72
C ILE A 101 -26.63 12.85 16.28
N GLN A 102 -27.77 13.42 15.89
CA GLN A 102 -29.09 12.87 16.18
C GLN A 102 -29.57 12.12 14.92
N ALA A 103 -29.82 10.82 15.05
CA ALA A 103 -30.28 10.00 13.93
C ALA A 103 -31.38 9.03 14.38
N ALA A 104 -32.30 8.73 13.46
CA ALA A 104 -33.35 7.75 13.71
C ALA A 104 -32.79 6.33 13.69
N ASP A 105 -33.18 5.52 14.67
CA ASP A 105 -32.90 4.08 14.66
C ASP A 105 -33.88 3.32 13.72
N GLU A 106 -33.80 1.99 13.71
CA GLU A 106 -34.63 1.13 12.85
C GLU A 106 -36.14 1.22 13.20
N LEU A 107 -36.48 1.69 14.39
CA LEU A 107 -37.84 1.90 14.86
C LEU A 107 -38.33 3.35 14.62
N GLY A 108 -37.48 4.22 14.10
CA GLY A 108 -37.77 5.63 13.86
C GLY A 108 -37.54 6.54 15.08
N GLU A 109 -37.07 6.01 16.22
CA GLU A 109 -36.74 6.79 17.39
C GLU A 109 -35.44 7.56 17.21
N GLN A 110 -35.43 8.85 17.58
CA GLN A 110 -34.25 9.67 17.54
C GLN A 110 -33.26 9.27 18.63
N ARG A 111 -32.07 8.83 18.24
CA ARG A 111 -30.99 8.43 19.14
C ARG A 111 -29.76 9.33 18.96
N PRO A 112 -29.12 9.75 20.06
CA PRO A 112 -27.88 10.48 19.99
C PRO A 112 -26.70 9.53 19.69
N TRP A 113 -25.86 9.93 18.75
CA TRP A 113 -24.64 9.25 18.34
C TRP A 113 -23.46 10.20 18.47
N ARG A 114 -22.29 9.67 18.77
CA ARG A 114 -21.04 10.41 18.72
C ARG A 114 -20.10 9.80 17.68
N LEU A 115 -19.67 10.59 16.72
CA LEU A 115 -18.61 10.22 15.79
C LEU A 115 -17.34 10.95 16.19
N ILE A 116 -16.36 10.23 16.74
CA ILE A 116 -15.18 10.79 17.39
C ILE A 116 -13.97 10.61 16.49
N LEU A 117 -13.29 11.70 16.15
CA LEU A 117 -12.01 11.71 15.47
C LEU A 117 -10.90 11.96 16.49
N GLU A 118 -10.03 10.98 16.67
CA GLU A 118 -8.75 11.15 17.37
C GLU A 118 -7.67 11.49 16.35
N ALA A 119 -7.24 12.76 16.31
CA ALA A 119 -6.32 13.28 15.29
C ALA A 119 -4.84 13.22 15.75
N MET A 120 -4.45 12.16 16.43
CA MET A 120 -3.08 11.96 16.90
C MET A 120 -2.29 11.09 15.92
N PRO A 121 -1.15 11.55 15.36
CA PRO A 121 -0.30 10.72 14.51
C PRO A 121 0.02 9.37 15.14
N ARG A 122 0.09 8.31 14.33
CA ARG A 122 0.25 6.89 14.71
C ARG A 122 -0.94 6.28 15.46
N HIS A 123 -1.68 7.05 16.26
CA HIS A 123 -2.85 6.60 17.03
C HIS A 123 -4.18 7.13 16.49
N ALA A 124 -4.14 7.79 15.31
CA ALA A 124 -5.34 8.35 14.71
C ALA A 124 -6.42 7.29 14.50
N ASN A 125 -7.66 7.65 14.86
CA ASN A 125 -8.80 6.76 14.76
C ASN A 125 -10.09 7.54 14.48
N LEU A 126 -11.10 6.86 13.94
CA LEU A 126 -12.45 7.36 13.82
C LEU A 126 -13.36 6.32 14.46
N ILE A 127 -14.12 6.73 15.48
CA ILE A 127 -14.83 5.84 16.40
C ILE A 127 -16.30 6.25 16.42
N LEU A 128 -17.20 5.29 16.20
CA LEU A 128 -18.62 5.48 16.38
C LEU A 128 -19.03 4.99 17.77
N VAL A 129 -19.67 5.87 18.54
CA VAL A 129 -20.12 5.62 19.91
C VAL A 129 -21.62 5.83 19.99
N ASP A 130 -22.31 4.90 20.65
CA ASP A 130 -23.76 4.93 20.83
C ASP A 130 -24.21 5.85 22.00
N HIS A 131 -25.51 5.92 22.21
CA HIS A 131 -26.14 6.71 23.28
C HIS A 131 -25.80 6.24 24.70
N GLN A 132 -25.32 5.00 24.87
CA GLN A 132 -24.86 4.44 26.14
C GLN A 132 -23.38 4.69 26.41
N GLY A 133 -22.67 5.28 25.47
CA GLY A 133 -21.20 5.49 25.56
C GLY A 133 -20.37 4.30 25.11
N ARG A 134 -20.97 3.26 24.50
CA ARG A 134 -20.27 2.09 23.99
C ARG A 134 -19.79 2.31 22.57
N ILE A 135 -18.61 1.82 22.28
CA ILE A 135 -18.03 1.80 20.94
C ILE A 135 -18.82 0.81 20.08
N THR A 136 -19.49 1.31 19.06
CA THR A 136 -20.21 0.47 18.10
C THR A 136 -19.24 -0.14 17.08
N ASP A 137 -18.31 0.66 16.53
CA ASP A 137 -17.14 0.20 15.77
C ASP A 137 -16.15 1.36 15.61
N CYS A 138 -14.96 1.05 15.05
CA CYS A 138 -13.91 2.01 14.81
C CYS A 138 -13.10 1.64 13.55
N LEU A 139 -12.44 2.62 12.95
CA LEU A 139 -11.56 2.39 11.78
C LEU A 139 -10.37 1.50 12.13
N ARG A 140 -9.79 1.70 13.31
CA ARG A 140 -8.65 0.95 13.80
C ARG A 140 -9.00 0.34 15.15
N ARG A 141 -9.08 -0.97 15.21
CA ARG A 141 -9.24 -1.71 16.46
C ARG A 141 -7.90 -1.78 17.17
N VAL A 142 -7.91 -1.43 18.46
CA VAL A 142 -6.75 -1.48 19.34
C VAL A 142 -7.06 -2.45 20.47
N ASP A 143 -6.42 -3.60 20.44
CA ASP A 143 -6.55 -4.65 21.46
C ASP A 143 -5.47 -4.52 22.54
N PHE A 144 -5.46 -5.45 23.47
CA PHE A 144 -4.52 -5.50 24.59
C PHE A 144 -3.08 -5.70 24.13
N GLU A 145 -2.85 -6.43 23.03
CA GLU A 145 -1.49 -6.64 22.49
C GLU A 145 -0.92 -5.34 21.89
N MET A 146 -1.78 -4.50 21.31
CA MET A 146 -1.39 -3.22 20.72
C MET A 146 -1.25 -2.10 21.76
N SER A 147 -2.04 -2.11 22.82
CA SER A 147 -1.97 -1.13 23.91
C SER A 147 -2.50 -1.72 25.22
N GLN A 148 -1.65 -1.75 26.24
CA GLN A 148 -2.04 -2.15 27.58
C GLN A 148 -2.81 -1.05 28.33
N GLN A 149 -2.57 0.23 27.97
CA GLN A 149 -3.18 1.37 28.66
C GLN A 149 -4.62 1.64 28.21
N ARG A 150 -4.94 1.46 26.91
CA ARG A 150 -6.25 1.79 26.38
C ARG A 150 -6.59 0.92 25.18
N GLN A 151 -7.68 0.19 25.28
CA GLN A 151 -8.23 -0.58 24.18
C GLN A 151 -9.36 0.19 23.48
N VAL A 152 -9.48 0.00 22.17
CA VAL A 152 -10.56 0.57 21.34
C VAL A 152 -11.17 -0.56 20.52
N LEU A 153 -12.21 -1.19 21.09
CA LEU A 153 -12.87 -2.36 20.50
C LEU A 153 -14.40 -2.19 20.58
N PRO A 154 -15.14 -2.74 19.61
CA PRO A 154 -16.59 -2.78 19.67
C PRO A 154 -17.10 -3.40 20.98
N GLY A 155 -18.11 -2.77 21.58
CA GLY A 155 -18.75 -3.19 22.84
C GLY A 155 -18.12 -2.60 24.10
N LEU A 156 -16.90 -2.10 24.07
CA LEU A 156 -16.27 -1.40 25.20
C LEU A 156 -16.81 0.04 25.34
N PHE A 157 -16.74 0.60 26.53
CA PHE A 157 -16.99 2.02 26.72
C PHE A 157 -15.87 2.86 26.14
N TYR A 158 -16.23 4.00 25.56
CA TYR A 158 -15.24 4.94 25.06
C TYR A 158 -14.64 5.73 26.22
N HIS A 159 -13.33 5.78 26.27
CA HIS A 159 -12.55 6.63 27.17
C HIS A 159 -11.64 7.54 26.36
N LEU A 160 -11.42 8.75 26.84
CA LEU A 160 -10.47 9.68 26.22
C LEU A 160 -9.03 9.13 26.26
N PRO A 161 -8.20 9.48 25.29
CA PRO A 161 -6.76 9.21 25.37
C PRO A 161 -6.14 9.81 26.63
N PRO A 162 -5.05 9.22 27.17
CA PRO A 162 -4.35 9.80 28.31
C PRO A 162 -3.80 11.18 27.96
N ARG A 163 -4.00 12.15 28.85
CA ARG A 163 -3.48 13.51 28.70
C ARG A 163 -2.00 13.56 29.03
N GLN A 164 -1.31 14.56 28.46
CA GLN A 164 0.06 14.87 28.84
C GLN A 164 0.05 15.67 30.16
N GLU A 165 0.98 15.35 31.05
CA GLU A 165 1.21 16.11 32.30
C GLU A 165 2.00 17.38 32.01
N LYS A 166 1.34 18.38 31.41
CA LYS A 166 1.89 19.70 31.08
C LYS A 166 0.91 20.79 31.46
N HIS A 167 1.44 22.00 31.68
CA HIS A 167 0.62 23.16 32.01
C HIS A 167 -0.25 23.60 30.84
N SER A 168 -1.45 24.12 31.18
CA SER A 168 -2.32 24.76 30.20
C SER A 168 -1.77 26.14 29.81
N PRO A 169 -1.48 26.42 28.52
CA PRO A 169 -1.01 27.73 28.11
C PRO A 169 -2.07 28.83 28.27
N LEU A 170 -3.35 28.43 28.39
CA LEU A 170 -4.48 29.38 28.49
C LEU A 170 -4.74 29.81 29.94
N GLU A 171 -4.31 29.04 30.93
CA GLU A 171 -4.64 29.24 32.35
C GLU A 171 -3.48 29.73 33.18
N VAL A 172 -2.21 29.55 32.70
CA VAL A 172 -1.02 29.91 33.45
C VAL A 172 -0.97 31.40 33.78
N SER A 173 -0.71 31.73 35.06
CA SER A 173 -0.49 33.12 35.50
C SER A 173 0.91 33.60 35.14
N ARG A 174 1.14 34.94 35.23
CA ARG A 174 2.47 35.53 35.00
C ARG A 174 3.48 35.04 36.03
N GLU A 175 3.06 34.98 37.29
CA GLU A 175 3.85 34.55 38.41
C GLU A 175 4.32 33.12 38.24
N GLU A 176 3.39 32.21 37.92
CA GLU A 176 3.66 30.80 37.67
C GLU A 176 4.57 30.61 36.43
N PHE A 177 4.33 31.35 35.33
CA PHE A 177 5.17 31.28 34.15
C PHE A 177 6.63 31.65 34.46
N LEU A 178 6.83 32.75 35.20
CA LEU A 178 8.17 33.24 35.55
C LEU A 178 8.85 32.33 36.57
N GLU A 179 8.11 31.71 37.50
CA GLU A 179 8.61 30.72 38.44
C GLU A 179 9.10 29.46 37.69
N LEU A 180 8.27 28.89 36.80
CA LEU A 180 8.67 27.74 35.97
C LEU A 180 9.91 28.06 35.11
N LEU A 181 9.99 29.28 34.57
CA LEU A 181 11.13 29.71 33.78
C LEU A 181 12.40 29.90 34.62
N SER A 182 12.27 30.36 35.87
CA SER A 182 13.40 30.59 36.78
C SER A 182 14.15 29.32 37.18
N ALA A 183 13.53 28.16 37.02
CA ALA A 183 14.14 26.85 37.24
C ALA A 183 15.13 26.45 36.13
N LEU A 184 15.17 27.17 35.01
CA LEU A 184 16.08 26.86 33.91
C LEU A 184 17.49 27.41 34.15
N PRO A 185 18.53 26.66 33.72
CA PRO A 185 19.89 27.18 33.72
C PRO A 185 20.04 28.33 32.72
N GLU A 186 20.96 29.25 33.00
CA GLU A 186 21.28 30.36 32.10
C GLU A 186 21.72 29.82 30.73
N GLY A 187 21.19 30.40 29.66
CA GLY A 187 21.43 29.96 28.26
C GLY A 187 20.65 28.76 27.80
N ALA A 188 19.74 28.20 28.61
CA ALA A 188 18.89 27.10 28.15
C ALA A 188 17.99 27.52 26.96
N PRO A 189 17.75 26.62 25.98
CA PRO A 189 16.92 26.93 24.80
C PRO A 189 15.44 27.13 25.21
N LEU A 190 14.91 28.31 24.96
CA LEU A 190 13.57 28.70 25.40
C LEU A 190 12.45 28.03 24.59
N ASP A 191 12.67 27.74 23.31
CA ASP A 191 11.72 27.00 22.49
C ASP A 191 11.50 25.56 22.98
N GLY A 192 12.60 24.89 23.37
CA GLY A 192 12.54 23.56 23.99
C GLY A 192 11.77 23.58 25.31
N TRP A 193 12.05 24.54 26.18
CA TRP A 193 11.35 24.71 27.45
C TRP A 193 9.85 24.95 27.25
N LEU A 194 9.45 25.82 26.32
CA LEU A 194 8.04 26.05 26.01
C LEU A 194 7.33 24.74 25.57
N LEU A 195 8.01 23.93 24.78
CA LEU A 195 7.48 22.64 24.33
C LEU A 195 7.33 21.62 25.46
N ASP A 196 8.27 21.60 26.38
CA ASP A 196 8.29 20.63 27.48
C ASP A 196 7.32 21.02 28.60
N THR A 197 7.09 22.32 28.79
CA THR A 197 6.27 22.87 29.88
C THR A 197 4.79 22.94 29.49
N PHE A 198 4.46 23.37 28.28
CA PHE A 198 3.07 23.66 27.88
C PHE A 198 2.49 22.63 26.93
N THR A 199 1.22 22.25 27.16
CA THR A 199 0.48 21.40 26.25
C THR A 199 0.06 22.17 24.99
N ALA A 200 -0.28 21.48 23.92
CA ALA A 200 -0.82 22.01 22.68
C ALA A 200 0.03 23.04 21.91
N LEU A 201 1.24 23.32 22.36
CA LEU A 201 2.15 24.24 21.68
C LEU A 201 3.04 23.49 20.68
N PRO A 202 2.96 23.74 19.36
CA PRO A 202 3.81 23.08 18.39
C PRO A 202 5.19 23.73 18.28
N PRO A 203 6.23 23.00 17.80
CA PRO A 203 7.58 23.54 17.63
C PRO A 203 7.66 24.84 16.79
N LEU A 204 6.82 24.94 15.76
CA LEU A 204 6.75 26.14 14.92
C LEU A 204 6.39 27.37 15.74
N LEU A 205 5.38 27.28 16.59
CA LEU A 205 4.90 28.39 17.42
C LEU A 205 5.80 28.67 18.61
N ALA A 206 6.37 27.65 19.25
CA ALA A 206 7.35 27.85 20.32
C ALA A 206 8.54 28.68 19.84
N ARG A 207 9.08 28.37 18.66
CA ARG A 207 10.17 29.15 18.03
C ARG A 207 9.72 30.54 17.60
N GLU A 208 8.48 30.69 17.10
CA GLU A 208 7.92 31.99 16.76
C GLU A 208 7.81 32.92 17.99
N LEU A 209 7.34 32.40 19.12
CA LEU A 209 7.26 33.14 20.38
C LEU A 209 8.63 33.64 20.86
N VAL A 210 9.65 32.78 20.78
CA VAL A 210 11.02 33.16 21.13
C VAL A 210 11.57 34.20 20.14
N CYS A 211 11.36 33.99 18.85
CA CYS A 211 11.77 34.96 17.83
C CYS A 211 11.09 36.32 17.98
N ALA A 212 9.80 36.33 18.26
CA ALA A 212 9.04 37.55 18.52
C ALA A 212 9.52 38.30 19.77
N ALA A 213 9.96 37.56 20.83
CA ALA A 213 10.47 38.15 22.07
C ALA A 213 11.88 38.71 21.93
N TYR A 214 12.77 38.04 21.22
CA TYR A 214 14.21 38.29 21.23
C TYR A 214 14.86 38.51 19.86
N GLY A 215 14.10 38.41 18.76
CA GLY A 215 14.60 38.56 17.39
C GLY A 215 15.40 37.35 16.86
N SER A 216 15.51 36.27 17.63
CA SER A 216 16.21 35.06 17.23
C SER A 216 15.50 33.83 17.77
N VAL A 217 15.46 32.76 16.99
CA VAL A 217 14.87 31.47 17.42
C VAL A 217 15.75 30.70 18.40
N ASP A 218 17.05 30.96 18.40
CA ASP A 218 18.05 30.30 19.24
C ASP A 218 18.38 31.09 20.52
N ALA A 219 17.50 32.06 20.88
CA ALA A 219 17.69 32.85 22.10
C ALA A 219 17.53 31.93 23.34
N GLY A 220 18.52 32.03 24.22
CA GLY A 220 18.50 31.42 25.56
C GLY A 220 17.94 32.40 26.59
N LEU A 221 17.77 31.92 27.84
CA LEU A 221 17.32 32.74 28.94
C LEU A 221 18.26 33.93 29.15
N SER A 222 17.71 35.14 29.01
CA SER A 222 18.45 36.40 29.10
C SER A 222 18.27 37.09 30.45
N ARG A 223 18.98 38.20 30.64
CA ARG A 223 18.97 38.99 31.88
C ARG A 223 17.60 39.60 32.24
N ASP A 224 16.68 39.71 31.28
CA ASP A 224 15.30 40.16 31.53
C ASP A 224 14.42 39.15 32.24
N ARG A 225 14.99 37.98 32.56
CA ARG A 225 14.33 36.88 33.29
C ARG A 225 12.99 36.47 32.66
N GLY A 226 12.87 36.59 31.35
CA GLY A 226 11.73 36.08 30.60
C GLY A 226 10.54 37.05 30.49
N GLY A 227 10.66 38.30 30.88
CA GLY A 227 9.59 39.27 30.78
C GLY A 227 9.10 39.49 29.35
N LYS A 228 10.02 39.61 28.40
CA LYS A 228 9.69 39.74 26.95
C LYS A 228 9.04 38.49 26.38
N LEU A 229 9.47 37.31 26.85
CA LEU A 229 8.85 36.03 26.42
C LEU A 229 7.42 35.93 26.92
N TRP A 230 7.16 36.36 28.17
CA TRP A 230 5.82 36.41 28.72
C TRP A 230 4.92 37.35 27.90
N ASP A 231 5.40 38.55 27.55
CA ASP A 231 4.62 39.51 26.78
C ASP A 231 4.22 38.95 25.40
N SER A 232 5.18 38.27 24.70
CA SER A 232 4.91 37.60 23.45
C SER A 232 3.92 36.43 23.63
N PHE A 233 4.05 35.67 24.72
CA PHE A 233 3.18 34.55 25.07
C PHE A 233 1.74 35.03 25.35
N VAL A 234 1.55 36.12 26.08
CA VAL A 234 0.22 36.70 26.35
C VAL A 234 -0.43 37.19 25.08
N LEU A 235 0.30 37.94 24.22
CA LEU A 235 -0.23 38.38 22.95
C LEU A 235 -0.72 37.24 22.08
N TRP A 236 0.02 36.16 22.02
CA TRP A 236 -0.37 34.94 21.32
C TRP A 236 -1.60 34.28 21.98
N ARG A 237 -1.62 34.09 23.31
CA ARG A 237 -2.75 33.54 24.07
C ARG A 237 -4.04 34.35 23.85
N ASP A 238 -3.96 35.67 23.86
CA ASP A 238 -5.10 36.54 23.64
C ASP A 238 -5.70 36.41 22.25
N LYS A 239 -4.87 36.24 21.22
CA LYS A 239 -5.34 35.96 19.84
C LYS A 239 -6.10 34.63 19.79
N ILE A 240 -5.61 33.60 20.43
CA ILE A 240 -6.26 32.28 20.48
C ILE A 240 -7.60 32.37 21.20
N THR A 241 -7.63 33.02 22.36
CA THR A 241 -8.84 33.19 23.18
C THR A 241 -9.93 33.98 22.45
N ARG A 242 -9.57 35.03 21.72
CA ARG A 242 -10.50 35.78 20.85
C ARG A 242 -10.91 35.01 19.61
N GLY A 243 -10.14 34.00 19.22
CA GLY A 243 -10.34 33.23 17.97
C GLY A 243 -9.93 34.03 16.74
N ASP A 244 -8.91 34.87 16.89
CA ASP A 244 -8.34 35.70 15.81
C ASP A 244 -7.32 34.83 15.05
N PHE A 245 -7.84 34.01 14.14
CA PHE A 245 -7.08 33.03 13.36
C PHE A 245 -6.96 33.46 11.89
N THR A 246 -5.76 33.38 11.34
CA THR A 246 -5.47 33.60 9.92
C THR A 246 -4.89 32.34 9.30
N PRO A 247 -5.66 31.63 8.44
CA PRO A 247 -5.15 30.44 7.76
C PRO A 247 -3.95 30.80 6.90
N THR A 248 -2.76 30.34 7.25
CA THR A 248 -1.50 30.71 6.60
C THR A 248 -0.73 29.48 6.14
N LEU A 249 -0.46 29.39 4.84
CA LEU A 249 0.36 28.35 4.21
C LEU A 249 1.81 28.85 4.10
N LEU A 250 2.74 28.00 4.48
CA LEU A 250 4.17 28.26 4.38
C LEU A 250 4.74 27.48 3.19
N ARG A 251 5.33 28.19 2.20
CA ARG A 251 5.95 27.58 1.03
C ARG A 251 7.47 27.74 1.08
N ARG A 252 8.16 26.64 0.76
CA ARG A 252 9.62 26.67 0.58
C ARG A 252 9.93 26.23 -0.85
N ALA A 253 10.63 27.07 -1.60
CA ALA A 253 10.89 26.86 -3.03
C ALA A 253 9.61 26.53 -3.83
N GLY A 254 8.53 27.30 -3.60
CA GLY A 254 7.23 27.17 -4.26
C GLY A 254 6.39 25.96 -3.85
N ARG A 255 6.86 25.11 -2.92
CA ARG A 255 6.13 23.90 -2.47
C ARG A 255 5.58 24.07 -1.06
N PRO A 256 4.34 23.60 -0.80
CA PRO A 256 3.78 23.57 0.55
C PRO A 256 4.68 22.83 1.54
N ALA A 257 5.23 23.54 2.53
CA ALA A 257 6.14 22.99 3.53
C ALA A 257 5.43 22.75 4.87
N ASP A 258 4.69 23.75 5.36
CA ASP A 258 3.93 23.71 6.61
C ASP A 258 2.75 24.69 6.54
N PHE A 259 1.90 24.70 7.56
CA PHE A 259 0.82 25.65 7.70
C PHE A 259 0.59 26.01 9.16
N THR A 260 -0.08 27.13 9.39
CA THR A 260 -0.36 27.63 10.73
C THR A 260 -1.64 28.48 10.73
N TYR A 261 -2.08 28.86 11.91
CA TYR A 261 -3.26 29.70 12.14
C TYR A 261 -2.95 31.18 12.34
N CYS A 262 -1.68 31.59 12.18
CA CYS A 262 -1.25 32.99 12.27
C CYS A 262 0.01 33.20 11.39
N PRO A 263 0.29 34.44 10.96
CA PRO A 263 1.54 34.78 10.27
C PRO A 263 2.77 34.45 11.14
N ILE A 264 3.86 34.04 10.49
CA ILE A 264 5.12 33.63 11.11
C ILE A 264 6.26 34.54 10.65
N THR A 265 7.07 35.04 11.58
CA THR A 265 8.16 35.98 11.29
C THR A 265 9.55 35.33 11.32
N GLN A 266 9.74 34.22 12.02
CA GLN A 266 11.03 33.58 12.27
C GLN A 266 11.83 33.14 11.03
N TYR A 267 11.19 32.99 9.88
CA TYR A 267 11.86 32.56 8.66
C TYR A 267 12.24 33.72 7.73
N GLY A 268 11.79 34.93 8.02
CA GLY A 268 12.02 36.09 7.15
C GLY A 268 11.63 35.81 5.70
N ALA A 269 12.49 36.22 4.76
CA ALA A 269 12.28 36.00 3.32
C ALA A 269 12.55 34.55 2.83
N ALA A 270 13.02 33.65 3.71
CA ALA A 270 13.35 32.27 3.32
C ALA A 270 12.11 31.38 3.09
N VAL A 271 10.94 31.82 3.53
CA VAL A 271 9.66 31.11 3.40
C VAL A 271 8.59 32.11 2.92
N GLU A 272 7.95 31.80 1.83
CA GLU A 272 6.79 32.53 1.32
C GLU A 272 5.57 32.16 2.15
N GLN A 273 4.77 33.18 2.53
CA GLN A 273 3.54 33.02 3.27
C GLN A 273 2.35 33.39 2.41
N GLU A 274 1.35 32.53 2.37
CA GLU A 274 0.11 32.74 1.63
C GLU A 274 -1.07 32.57 2.59
N SER A 275 -1.90 33.63 2.70
CA SER A 275 -3.11 33.58 3.50
C SER A 275 -4.29 33.07 2.69
N PHE A 276 -5.15 32.28 3.33
CA PHE A 276 -6.35 31.69 2.73
C PHE A 276 -7.62 32.25 3.39
N ASP A 277 -8.72 32.25 2.65
CA ASP A 277 -10.02 32.69 3.16
C ASP A 277 -10.63 31.70 4.17
N SER A 278 -10.17 30.43 4.16
CA SER A 278 -10.67 29.39 5.04
C SER A 278 -9.61 28.32 5.33
N PHE A 279 -9.70 27.68 6.49
CA PHE A 279 -8.89 26.50 6.82
C PHE A 279 -9.21 25.33 5.89
N GLY A 280 -10.45 25.19 5.44
CA GLY A 280 -10.84 24.17 4.49
C GLY A 280 -10.03 24.24 3.20
N SER A 281 -9.93 25.42 2.57
CA SER A 281 -9.15 25.63 1.34
C SER A 281 -7.65 25.46 1.55
N LEU A 282 -7.11 25.97 2.65
CA LEU A 282 -5.71 25.80 3.04
C LEU A 282 -5.35 24.32 3.17
N LEU A 283 -6.18 23.53 3.87
CA LEU A 283 -5.92 22.11 4.12
C LEU A 283 -6.10 21.27 2.84
N ASP A 284 -7.03 21.62 1.96
CA ASP A 284 -7.14 20.99 0.64
C ASP A 284 -5.86 21.23 -0.16
N GLU A 285 -5.36 22.46 -0.28
CA GLU A 285 -4.12 22.81 -0.99
C GLU A 285 -2.89 22.08 -0.40
N PHE A 286 -2.75 22.09 0.93
CA PHE A 286 -1.60 21.46 1.59
C PHE A 286 -1.58 19.94 1.45
N TYR A 287 -2.73 19.27 1.50
CA TYR A 287 -2.82 17.82 1.54
C TYR A 287 -3.13 17.16 0.20
N GLU A 288 -3.54 17.89 -0.86
CA GLU A 288 -3.95 17.30 -2.13
C GLU A 288 -2.86 16.40 -2.74
N GLY A 289 -1.65 16.94 -2.91
CA GLY A 289 -0.53 16.17 -3.47
C GLY A 289 -0.11 14.99 -2.58
N ARG A 290 -0.20 15.14 -1.27
CA ARG A 290 0.12 14.09 -0.30
C ARG A 290 -0.94 12.99 -0.26
N ASP A 291 -2.21 13.35 -0.30
CA ASP A 291 -3.33 12.39 -0.39
C ASP A 291 -3.27 11.58 -1.68
N GLN A 292 -2.88 12.22 -2.79
CA GLN A 292 -2.68 11.55 -4.08
C GLN A 292 -1.56 10.51 -3.97
N ALA A 293 -0.40 10.91 -3.44
CA ALA A 293 0.73 10.00 -3.26
C ALA A 293 0.39 8.82 -2.34
N ASP A 294 -0.31 9.08 -1.22
CA ASP A 294 -0.75 8.02 -0.30
C ASP A 294 -1.75 7.07 -0.95
N ARG A 295 -2.69 7.57 -1.76
CA ARG A 295 -3.65 6.74 -2.51
C ARG A 295 -2.94 5.83 -3.51
N VAL A 296 -1.99 6.37 -4.28
CA VAL A 296 -1.19 5.61 -5.24
C VAL A 296 -0.41 4.51 -4.51
N ARG A 297 0.25 4.86 -3.41
CA ARG A 297 0.99 3.90 -2.58
C ARG A 297 0.10 2.79 -2.02
N GLN A 298 -1.08 3.13 -1.53
CA GLN A 298 -2.02 2.15 -0.98
C GLN A 298 -2.57 1.21 -2.05
N LYS A 299 -2.93 1.74 -3.23
CA LYS A 299 -3.34 0.92 -4.38
C LYS A 299 -2.23 -0.07 -4.76
N GLY A 300 -0.98 0.39 -4.80
CA GLY A 300 0.17 -0.45 -5.07
C GLY A 300 0.35 -1.58 -4.04
N GLN A 301 0.25 -1.26 -2.75
CA GLN A 301 0.35 -2.26 -1.67
C GLN A 301 -0.76 -3.31 -1.73
N ASP A 302 -2.00 -2.91 -2.01
CA ASP A 302 -3.13 -3.84 -2.12
C ASP A 302 -2.99 -4.79 -3.33
N LEU A 303 -2.52 -4.27 -4.46
CA LEU A 303 -2.22 -5.09 -5.64
C LEU A 303 -1.06 -6.04 -5.38
N MET A 304 0.02 -5.55 -4.78
CA MET A 304 1.19 -6.35 -4.41
C MET A 304 0.78 -7.50 -3.49
N LYS A 305 -0.02 -7.23 -2.45
CA LYS A 305 -0.54 -8.26 -1.54
C LYS A 305 -1.37 -9.30 -2.28
N SER A 306 -2.22 -8.88 -3.20
CA SER A 306 -3.09 -9.78 -3.98
C SER A 306 -2.29 -10.65 -4.94
N ALA A 307 -1.33 -10.07 -5.68
CA ALA A 307 -0.45 -10.77 -6.61
C ALA A 307 0.46 -11.77 -5.88
N SER A 308 1.06 -11.35 -4.76
CA SER A 308 1.89 -12.23 -3.92
C SER A 308 1.09 -13.40 -3.36
N ALA A 309 -0.14 -13.17 -2.90
CA ALA A 309 -1.02 -14.26 -2.42
C ALA A 309 -1.39 -15.24 -3.54
N ALA A 310 -1.61 -14.77 -4.77
CA ALA A 310 -1.85 -15.62 -5.93
C ALA A 310 -0.61 -16.46 -6.27
N ARG A 311 0.57 -15.82 -6.36
CA ARG A 311 1.86 -16.49 -6.57
C ARG A 311 2.11 -17.60 -5.54
N ASP A 312 1.93 -17.30 -4.24
CA ASP A 312 2.20 -18.23 -3.16
C ASP A 312 1.20 -19.39 -3.14
N ARG A 313 -0.03 -19.19 -3.60
CA ARG A 313 -1.02 -20.25 -3.82
C ARG A 313 -0.57 -21.22 -4.91
N VAL A 314 -0.11 -20.69 -6.06
CA VAL A 314 0.39 -21.52 -7.17
C VAL A 314 1.64 -22.28 -6.73
N ARG A 315 2.58 -21.65 -6.04
CA ARG A 315 3.79 -22.28 -5.51
C ARG A 315 3.48 -23.46 -4.58
N ARG A 316 2.52 -23.28 -3.66
CA ARG A 316 2.07 -24.37 -2.76
C ARG A 316 1.39 -25.52 -3.52
N LYS A 317 0.60 -25.18 -4.55
CA LYS A 317 -0.03 -26.19 -5.41
C LYS A 317 1.02 -27.01 -6.15
N LEU A 318 2.03 -26.36 -6.74
CA LEU A 318 3.12 -27.03 -7.44
C LEU A 318 3.90 -27.98 -6.51
N ALA A 319 4.26 -27.54 -5.31
CA ALA A 319 4.95 -28.37 -4.33
C ALA A 319 4.13 -29.62 -3.94
N ALA A 320 2.81 -29.48 -3.79
CA ALA A 320 1.93 -30.62 -3.53
C ALA A 320 1.88 -31.60 -4.71
N GLN A 321 1.77 -31.09 -5.93
CA GLN A 321 1.75 -31.88 -7.16
C GLN A 321 3.09 -32.58 -7.43
N GLU A 322 4.23 -31.95 -7.14
CA GLU A 322 5.56 -32.55 -7.22
C GLU A 322 5.72 -33.72 -6.24
N LYS A 323 5.20 -33.56 -5.01
CA LYS A 323 5.17 -34.66 -4.03
C LYS A 323 4.28 -35.82 -4.48
N GLU A 324 3.13 -35.51 -5.06
CA GLU A 324 2.22 -36.51 -5.60
C GLU A 324 2.84 -37.23 -6.81
N LEU A 325 3.49 -36.49 -7.71
CA LEU A 325 4.23 -37.08 -8.85
C LEU A 325 5.36 -38.00 -8.37
N ALA A 326 6.11 -37.60 -7.34
CA ALA A 326 7.15 -38.46 -6.76
C ALA A 326 6.62 -39.77 -6.26
N ALA A 327 5.40 -39.80 -5.70
CA ALA A 327 4.74 -41.04 -5.24
C ALA A 327 4.33 -41.99 -6.39
N THR A 328 4.29 -41.49 -7.64
CA THR A 328 3.99 -42.35 -8.80
C THR A 328 5.22 -43.10 -9.36
N ARG A 329 6.43 -42.79 -8.89
CA ARG A 329 7.70 -43.36 -9.40
C ARG A 329 7.75 -44.88 -9.24
N ASP A 330 7.15 -45.42 -8.17
CA ASP A 330 7.17 -46.87 -7.87
C ASP A 330 6.11 -47.66 -8.65
N ARG A 331 5.50 -47.08 -9.70
CA ARG A 331 4.42 -47.74 -10.45
C ARG A 331 4.84 -49.07 -11.08
N GLU A 332 6.10 -49.18 -11.58
CA GLU A 332 6.59 -50.41 -12.18
C GLU A 332 6.60 -51.55 -11.18
N ARG A 333 6.88 -51.28 -9.91
CA ARG A 333 6.76 -52.27 -8.83
C ARG A 333 5.33 -52.77 -8.67
N LEU A 334 4.33 -51.89 -8.87
CA LEU A 334 2.92 -52.31 -8.85
C LEU A 334 2.56 -53.23 -10.02
N ARG A 335 3.09 -52.92 -11.23
CA ARG A 335 2.92 -53.78 -12.42
C ARG A 335 3.55 -55.14 -12.18
N ILE A 336 4.84 -55.18 -11.79
CA ILE A 336 5.60 -56.38 -11.51
C ILE A 336 4.89 -57.20 -10.43
N SER A 337 4.43 -56.61 -9.35
CA SER A 337 3.68 -57.32 -8.30
C SER A 337 2.40 -57.97 -8.83
N GLY A 338 1.64 -57.24 -9.70
CA GLY A 338 0.45 -57.81 -10.35
C GLY A 338 0.77 -59.00 -11.25
N GLU A 339 1.84 -58.91 -12.04
CA GLU A 339 2.28 -60.01 -12.93
C GLU A 339 2.81 -61.23 -12.15
N LEU A 340 3.62 -60.97 -11.08
CA LEU A 340 4.10 -62.07 -10.21
C LEU A 340 2.96 -62.77 -9.46
N ILE A 341 1.94 -62.01 -9.01
CA ILE A 341 0.72 -62.65 -8.44
C ILE A 341 0.03 -63.49 -9.50
N THR A 342 -0.14 -62.99 -10.72
CA THR A 342 -0.81 -63.71 -11.82
C THR A 342 -0.07 -64.97 -12.19
N ALA A 343 1.26 -64.94 -12.26
CA ALA A 343 2.09 -66.11 -12.56
C ALA A 343 2.06 -67.20 -11.46
N ASN A 344 1.69 -66.82 -10.25
CA ASN A 344 1.69 -67.73 -9.08
C ASN A 344 0.28 -68.09 -8.56
N LEU A 345 -0.80 -67.81 -9.32
CA LEU A 345 -2.18 -68.05 -8.93
C LEU A 345 -2.41 -69.55 -8.52
N TYR A 346 -1.71 -70.48 -9.16
CA TYR A 346 -1.86 -71.92 -8.94
C TYR A 346 -1.49 -72.39 -7.53
N ARG A 347 -0.69 -71.56 -6.78
CA ARG A 347 -0.23 -71.85 -5.42
C ARG A 347 -0.78 -70.94 -4.36
N MET A 348 -1.71 -70.06 -4.73
CA MET A 348 -2.29 -69.04 -3.84
C MET A 348 -3.69 -69.47 -3.40
N GLU A 349 -4.01 -69.17 -2.13
CA GLU A 349 -5.33 -69.40 -1.53
C GLU A 349 -5.89 -68.07 -0.96
N ARG A 350 -7.21 -68.01 -0.85
CA ARG A 350 -7.88 -66.85 -0.20
C ARG A 350 -7.50 -66.80 1.28
N GLY A 351 -7.19 -65.62 1.80
CA GLY A 351 -6.76 -65.40 3.18
C GLY A 351 -5.24 -65.28 3.37
N MET A 352 -4.45 -65.49 2.32
CA MET A 352 -3.01 -65.25 2.39
C MET A 352 -2.73 -63.76 2.57
N SER A 353 -1.83 -63.39 3.49
CA SER A 353 -1.43 -62.00 3.76
C SER A 353 -0.23 -61.52 2.91
N ARG A 354 0.54 -62.45 2.33
CA ARG A 354 1.71 -62.18 1.49
C ARG A 354 1.98 -63.31 0.53
N LEU A 355 2.56 -62.97 -0.63
CA LEU A 355 3.14 -63.90 -1.59
C LEU A 355 4.65 -63.67 -1.64
N THR A 356 5.45 -64.71 -1.47
CA THR A 356 6.88 -64.68 -1.79
C THR A 356 7.06 -65.32 -3.17
N ALA A 357 7.55 -64.52 -4.14
CA ALA A 357 7.76 -64.96 -5.52
C ALA A 357 9.15 -64.54 -6.02
N GLU A 358 9.72 -65.28 -6.95
CA GLU A 358 10.96 -64.91 -7.63
C GLU A 358 10.66 -63.78 -8.62
N ASN A 359 11.46 -62.70 -8.53
CA ASN A 359 11.33 -61.53 -9.43
C ASN A 359 12.15 -61.77 -10.70
N TYR A 360 11.57 -62.39 -11.70
CA TYR A 360 12.23 -62.64 -12.98
C TYR A 360 12.46 -61.39 -13.84
N TYR A 361 12.11 -60.19 -13.35
CA TYR A 361 12.44 -58.89 -13.97
C TYR A 361 13.77 -58.33 -13.49
N GLU A 362 14.39 -58.94 -12.49
CA GLU A 362 15.72 -58.56 -11.97
C GLU A 362 16.73 -59.67 -12.17
N ASP A 363 17.98 -59.31 -12.44
CA ASP A 363 19.07 -60.27 -12.62
C ASP A 363 19.26 -61.14 -11.35
N GLY A 364 19.32 -62.46 -11.51
CA GLY A 364 19.43 -63.37 -10.39
C GLY A 364 18.10 -63.74 -9.72
N CYS A 365 16.97 -63.26 -10.24
CA CYS A 365 15.62 -63.62 -9.80
C CYS A 365 15.41 -63.55 -8.26
N PRO A 366 15.75 -62.44 -7.59
CA PRO A 366 15.68 -62.37 -6.14
C PRO A 366 14.25 -62.57 -5.63
N PRO A 367 14.06 -63.18 -4.46
CA PRO A 367 12.74 -63.34 -3.88
C PRO A 367 12.15 -62.00 -3.43
N VAL A 368 10.93 -61.71 -3.86
CA VAL A 368 10.18 -60.50 -3.49
C VAL A 368 8.95 -60.87 -2.69
N ASN A 369 8.74 -60.17 -1.57
CA ASN A 369 7.54 -60.31 -0.75
C ASN A 369 6.46 -59.29 -1.18
N ILE A 370 5.34 -59.81 -1.67
CA ILE A 370 4.21 -59.01 -2.16
C ILE A 370 3.08 -59.05 -1.13
N PRO A 371 2.70 -57.94 -0.50
CA PRO A 371 1.60 -57.89 0.46
C PRO A 371 0.25 -58.08 -0.24
N LEU A 372 -0.59 -58.94 0.33
CA LEU A 372 -1.91 -59.28 -0.18
C LEU A 372 -3.00 -58.82 0.79
N ASP A 373 -4.18 -58.47 0.26
CA ASP A 373 -5.36 -58.24 1.08
C ASP A 373 -6.05 -59.57 1.34
N VAL A 374 -6.08 -59.98 2.60
CA VAL A 374 -6.64 -61.27 3.06
C VAL A 374 -8.13 -61.45 2.75
N ARG A 375 -8.84 -60.35 2.52
CA ARG A 375 -10.27 -60.33 2.19
C ARG A 375 -10.54 -60.67 0.73
N LEU A 376 -9.53 -60.51 -0.12
CA LEU A 376 -9.62 -60.68 -1.56
C LEU A 376 -9.08 -62.03 -1.98
N GLY A 377 -9.63 -62.57 -3.05
CA GLY A 377 -9.08 -63.77 -3.70
C GLY A 377 -7.78 -63.46 -4.46
N PRO A 378 -7.00 -64.51 -4.88
CA PRO A 378 -5.75 -64.33 -5.62
C PRO A 378 -5.90 -63.46 -6.87
N GLN A 379 -6.90 -63.72 -7.70
CA GLN A 379 -7.18 -62.94 -8.92
C GLN A 379 -7.58 -61.47 -8.60
N GLU A 380 -8.35 -61.27 -7.52
CA GLU A 380 -8.76 -59.95 -7.09
C GLU A 380 -7.57 -59.11 -6.57
N ASN A 381 -6.62 -59.75 -5.88
CA ASN A 381 -5.36 -59.13 -5.47
C ASN A 381 -4.53 -58.71 -6.69
N ALA A 382 -4.38 -59.54 -7.72
CA ALA A 382 -3.70 -59.17 -8.96
C ALA A 382 -4.40 -57.98 -9.63
N ALA A 383 -5.72 -58.03 -9.78
CA ALA A 383 -6.53 -56.96 -10.36
C ALA A 383 -6.37 -55.63 -9.57
N ARG A 384 -6.27 -55.69 -8.22
CA ARG A 384 -6.02 -54.53 -7.37
C ARG A 384 -4.67 -53.86 -7.70
N TYR A 385 -3.59 -54.65 -7.86
CA TYR A 385 -2.28 -54.13 -8.22
C TYR A 385 -2.28 -53.48 -9.62
N PHE A 386 -2.89 -54.14 -10.62
CA PHE A 386 -3.04 -53.55 -11.96
C PHE A 386 -3.89 -52.28 -11.96
N LYS A 387 -4.95 -52.22 -11.17
CA LYS A 387 -5.75 -51.00 -11.00
C LYS A 387 -4.93 -49.87 -10.39
N GLN A 388 -4.09 -50.18 -9.39
CA GLN A 388 -3.19 -49.17 -8.78
C GLN A 388 -2.13 -48.69 -9.79
N TYR A 389 -1.55 -49.62 -10.58
CA TYR A 389 -0.62 -49.27 -11.67
C TYR A 389 -1.26 -48.36 -12.71
N ALA A 390 -2.45 -48.69 -13.21
CA ALA A 390 -3.17 -47.88 -14.18
C ALA A 390 -3.50 -46.48 -13.64
N LYS A 391 -3.91 -46.38 -12.36
CA LYS A 391 -4.14 -45.13 -11.67
C LYS A 391 -2.85 -44.28 -11.58
N ALA A 392 -1.73 -44.89 -11.18
CA ALA A 392 -0.45 -44.19 -11.05
C ALA A 392 0.07 -43.70 -12.41
N LYS A 393 -0.06 -44.52 -13.48
CA LYS A 393 0.31 -44.17 -14.86
C LYS A 393 -0.50 -42.97 -15.38
N THR A 394 -1.81 -42.96 -15.11
CA THR A 394 -2.68 -41.84 -15.49
C THR A 394 -2.33 -40.56 -14.70
N ALA A 395 -2.11 -40.73 -13.38
CA ALA A 395 -1.75 -39.64 -12.49
C ALA A 395 -0.44 -38.96 -12.91
N GLU A 396 0.59 -39.74 -13.26
CA GLU A 396 1.87 -39.20 -13.74
C GLU A 396 1.70 -38.33 -14.96
N ARG A 397 0.98 -38.80 -16.00
CA ARG A 397 0.74 -37.99 -17.21
C ARG A 397 0.03 -36.69 -16.91
N VAL A 398 -1.07 -36.78 -16.13
CA VAL A 398 -1.88 -35.58 -15.78
C VAL A 398 -1.08 -34.61 -14.91
N LEU A 399 -0.33 -35.11 -13.92
CA LEU A 399 0.48 -34.27 -13.03
C LEU A 399 1.62 -33.59 -13.80
N THR A 400 2.27 -34.30 -14.74
CA THR A 400 3.34 -33.70 -15.57
C THR A 400 2.80 -32.52 -16.38
N GLU A 401 1.65 -32.69 -17.05
CA GLU A 401 0.99 -31.60 -17.81
C GLU A 401 0.57 -30.43 -16.90
N GLN A 402 0.07 -30.75 -15.69
CA GLN A 402 -0.35 -29.72 -14.73
C GLN A 402 0.83 -28.96 -14.13
N LEU A 403 1.95 -29.64 -13.86
CA LEU A 403 3.19 -29.03 -13.37
C LEU A 403 3.79 -28.07 -14.41
N GLU A 404 3.80 -28.44 -15.69
CA GLU A 404 4.27 -27.56 -16.76
C GLU A 404 3.46 -26.26 -16.82
N LYS A 405 2.12 -26.37 -16.91
CA LYS A 405 1.20 -25.22 -16.89
C LYS A 405 1.31 -24.39 -15.61
N GLY A 406 1.48 -25.07 -14.47
CA GLY A 406 1.64 -24.39 -13.19
C GLY A 406 2.95 -23.63 -13.06
N ARG A 407 4.04 -24.14 -13.63
CA ARG A 407 5.34 -23.44 -13.67
C ARG A 407 5.28 -22.19 -14.54
N GLU A 408 4.64 -22.28 -15.71
CA GLU A 408 4.39 -21.11 -16.56
C GLU A 408 3.55 -20.05 -15.82
N GLU A 409 2.52 -20.49 -15.07
CA GLU A 409 1.68 -19.60 -14.26
C GLU A 409 2.48 -18.94 -13.13
N LEU A 410 3.36 -19.68 -12.47
CA LEU A 410 4.23 -19.15 -11.42
C LEU A 410 5.19 -18.10 -11.98
N THR A 411 5.87 -18.39 -13.09
CA THR A 411 6.76 -17.46 -13.79
C THR A 411 6.05 -16.16 -14.15
N TYR A 412 4.83 -16.25 -14.68
CA TYR A 412 4.02 -15.06 -14.97
C TYR A 412 3.68 -14.25 -13.71
N LEU A 413 3.24 -14.88 -12.63
CA LEU A 413 2.91 -14.16 -11.40
C LEU A 413 4.13 -13.54 -10.73
N GLU A 414 5.29 -14.17 -10.85
CA GLU A 414 6.57 -13.62 -10.39
C GLU A 414 6.96 -12.38 -11.20
N SER A 415 6.75 -12.36 -12.52
CA SER A 415 6.95 -11.17 -13.34
C SER A 415 6.01 -10.03 -12.96
N VAL A 416 4.73 -10.31 -12.69
CA VAL A 416 3.76 -9.29 -12.24
C VAL A 416 4.16 -8.69 -10.88
N VAL A 417 4.63 -9.51 -9.93
CA VAL A 417 5.14 -9.03 -8.64
C VAL A 417 6.36 -8.13 -8.85
N GLN A 418 7.25 -8.47 -9.77
CA GLN A 418 8.39 -7.64 -10.13
C GLN A 418 7.97 -6.28 -10.73
N GLU A 419 7.01 -6.28 -11.65
CA GLU A 419 6.48 -5.05 -12.24
C GLU A 419 5.81 -4.14 -11.21
N LEU A 420 5.02 -4.72 -10.29
CA LEU A 420 4.42 -3.98 -9.17
C LEU A 420 5.48 -3.33 -8.26
N SER A 421 6.63 -3.95 -8.08
CA SER A 421 7.73 -3.38 -7.29
C SER A 421 8.38 -2.16 -7.96
N GLN A 422 8.23 -2.03 -9.27
CA GLN A 422 8.80 -0.96 -10.10
C GLN A 422 7.77 0.07 -10.57
N ALA A 423 6.49 -0.15 -10.27
CA ALA A 423 5.40 0.76 -10.63
C ALA A 423 5.48 2.05 -9.78
N GLU A 424 5.45 3.21 -10.44
CA GLU A 424 5.62 4.52 -9.81
C GLU A 424 4.36 5.38 -9.94
N SER A 425 3.56 5.17 -10.99
CA SER A 425 2.39 5.98 -11.30
C SER A 425 1.07 5.23 -11.02
N GLU A 426 0.01 5.98 -10.78
CA GLU A 426 -1.33 5.42 -10.65
C GLU A 426 -1.75 4.65 -11.92
N GLN A 427 -1.30 5.12 -13.08
CA GLN A 427 -1.57 4.49 -14.36
C GLN A 427 -0.90 3.11 -14.47
N ASP A 428 0.35 2.97 -13.99
CA ASP A 428 1.04 1.68 -13.95
C ASP A 428 0.25 0.66 -13.12
N PHE A 429 -0.23 1.06 -11.94
CA PHE A 429 -1.07 0.20 -11.09
C PHE A 429 -2.41 -0.15 -11.73
N ASN A 430 -3.03 0.77 -12.46
CA ASN A 430 -4.28 0.51 -13.17
C ASN A 430 -4.08 -0.48 -14.33
N ASP A 431 -2.99 -0.36 -15.09
CA ASP A 431 -2.65 -1.25 -16.20
C ASP A 431 -2.37 -2.69 -15.69
N ILE A 432 -1.55 -2.82 -14.64
CA ILE A 432 -1.27 -4.13 -14.00
C ILE A 432 -2.54 -4.72 -13.37
N ARG A 433 -3.39 -3.89 -12.77
CA ARG A 433 -4.68 -4.34 -12.24
C ARG A 433 -5.57 -4.91 -13.32
N ALA A 434 -5.72 -4.20 -14.46
CA ALA A 434 -6.51 -4.66 -15.60
C ALA A 434 -5.95 -5.96 -16.19
N GLU A 435 -4.63 -6.16 -16.13
CA GLU A 435 -3.98 -7.40 -16.52
C GLU A 435 -4.37 -8.56 -15.57
N LEU A 436 -4.27 -8.36 -14.25
CA LEU A 436 -4.66 -9.35 -13.24
C LEU A 436 -6.17 -9.68 -13.27
N GLU A 437 -7.03 -8.70 -13.53
CA GLU A 437 -8.47 -8.91 -13.70
C GLU A 437 -8.78 -9.76 -14.94
N SER A 438 -8.11 -9.50 -16.05
CA SER A 438 -8.30 -10.29 -17.26
C SER A 438 -7.73 -11.71 -17.16
N GLY A 439 -6.69 -11.91 -16.34
CA GLY A 439 -6.12 -13.22 -16.01
C GLY A 439 -6.94 -14.01 -14.97
N GLY A 440 -8.00 -13.43 -14.40
CA GLY A 440 -8.85 -14.07 -13.38
C GLY A 440 -8.27 -14.08 -11.97
N TYR A 441 -7.17 -13.37 -11.71
CA TYR A 441 -6.54 -13.29 -10.38
C TYR A 441 -7.21 -12.29 -9.46
N LEU A 442 -7.91 -11.31 -10.04
CA LEU A 442 -8.73 -10.34 -9.32
C LEU A 442 -10.18 -10.43 -9.81
N LYS A 443 -11.13 -10.24 -8.90
CA LYS A 443 -12.54 -10.13 -9.27
C LYS A 443 -12.75 -8.89 -10.14
N ASN A 444 -13.34 -9.09 -11.31
CA ASN A 444 -13.75 -7.99 -12.18
C ASN A 444 -14.83 -7.18 -11.45
N ARG A 445 -14.56 -5.93 -11.12
CA ARG A 445 -15.48 -5.05 -10.37
C ARG A 445 -16.58 -4.43 -11.21
N GLY A 446 -17.02 -5.10 -12.27
CA GLY A 446 -18.34 -4.96 -12.92
C GLY A 446 -18.84 -3.58 -13.34
N LYS A 447 -18.00 -2.55 -13.39
CA LYS A 447 -18.31 -1.28 -14.04
C LYS A 447 -17.23 -0.99 -15.06
N LYS A 448 -17.58 -1.11 -16.35
CA LYS A 448 -16.89 -0.40 -17.41
C LYS A 448 -16.84 1.07 -16.97
N GLN A 449 -15.68 1.56 -16.59
CA GLN A 449 -15.51 3.01 -16.50
C GLN A 449 -15.76 3.55 -17.90
N PRO A 450 -16.70 4.48 -18.10
CA PRO A 450 -16.86 5.17 -19.35
C PRO A 450 -15.69 6.14 -19.48
N GLY A 451 -14.72 5.76 -20.24
CA GLY A 451 -13.56 6.58 -20.56
C GLY A 451 -12.44 5.66 -21.03
N PHE A 452 -12.07 5.78 -22.28
CA PHE A 452 -10.87 5.21 -22.86
C PHE A 452 -9.68 5.72 -22.03
N GLN A 453 -9.30 5.01 -20.95
CA GLN A 453 -8.04 5.30 -20.28
C GLN A 453 -6.95 4.95 -21.29
N ARG A 454 -6.26 5.97 -21.77
CA ARG A 454 -5.09 5.78 -22.64
C ARG A 454 -4.11 4.90 -21.86
N ALA A 455 -3.71 3.78 -22.45
CA ALA A 455 -2.68 2.93 -21.89
C ALA A 455 -1.45 3.77 -21.58
N SER A 456 -0.74 3.45 -20.50
CA SER A 456 0.50 4.13 -20.14
C SER A 456 1.49 4.07 -21.31
N LYS A 457 2.25 5.14 -21.49
CA LYS A 457 3.34 5.13 -22.47
C LYS A 457 4.56 4.43 -21.85
N PRO A 458 5.39 3.72 -22.67
CA PRO A 458 6.65 3.16 -22.17
C PRO A 458 7.54 4.29 -21.61
N ARG A 459 8.42 3.95 -20.65
CA ARG A 459 9.43 4.90 -20.21
C ARG A 459 10.33 5.23 -21.38
N GLN A 460 10.62 6.51 -21.54
CA GLN A 460 11.50 6.99 -22.61
C GLN A 460 12.82 7.48 -22.01
N PHE A 461 13.89 7.15 -22.67
CA PHE A 461 15.25 7.59 -22.36
C PHE A 461 15.96 7.95 -23.64
N THR A 462 17.01 8.77 -23.53
CA THR A 462 17.88 9.11 -24.65
C THR A 462 19.31 8.74 -24.29
N SER A 463 19.95 7.92 -25.13
CA SER A 463 21.35 7.51 -24.93
C SER A 463 22.31 8.71 -25.03
N SER A 464 23.55 8.50 -24.62
CA SER A 464 24.58 9.54 -24.73
C SER A 464 24.85 9.95 -26.17
N ALA A 465 24.66 9.05 -27.14
CA ALA A 465 24.76 9.31 -28.58
C ALA A 465 23.44 9.81 -29.22
N GLY A 466 22.37 10.03 -28.46
CA GLY A 466 21.10 10.58 -28.94
C GLY A 466 20.09 9.55 -29.45
N LEU A 467 20.35 8.24 -29.29
CA LEU A 467 19.40 7.20 -29.66
C LEU A 467 18.28 7.09 -28.61
N ARG A 468 17.04 6.93 -29.06
CA ARG A 468 15.89 6.73 -28.19
C ARG A 468 15.86 5.31 -27.64
N ILE A 469 15.62 5.19 -26.33
CA ILE A 469 15.47 3.90 -25.64
C ILE A 469 14.08 3.85 -24.99
N LEU A 470 13.34 2.78 -25.22
CA LEU A 470 12.01 2.56 -24.68
C LEU A 470 12.04 1.38 -23.71
N VAL A 471 11.44 1.57 -22.52
CA VAL A 471 11.37 0.54 -21.48
C VAL A 471 9.91 0.29 -21.12
N GLY A 472 9.47 -0.95 -21.20
CA GLY A 472 8.12 -1.35 -20.84
C GLY A 472 7.85 -1.27 -19.33
N ARG A 473 6.58 -1.03 -18.96
CA ARG A 473 6.14 -0.85 -17.57
C ARG A 473 5.29 -2.01 -17.04
N SER A 474 4.76 -2.84 -17.93
CA SER A 474 3.95 -4.01 -17.61
C SER A 474 4.09 -5.08 -18.69
N ASN A 475 3.73 -6.34 -18.38
CA ASN A 475 3.82 -7.45 -19.33
C ASN A 475 3.03 -7.19 -20.61
N ARG A 476 1.83 -6.58 -20.49
CA ARG A 476 1.05 -6.16 -21.67
C ARG A 476 1.75 -5.09 -22.49
N GLN A 477 2.40 -4.16 -21.82
CA GLN A 477 3.14 -3.12 -22.50
C GLN A 477 4.43 -3.66 -23.11
N ASN A 478 5.13 -4.61 -22.43
CA ASN A 478 6.27 -5.34 -22.97
C ASN A 478 5.90 -6.06 -24.27
N ASP A 479 4.77 -6.75 -24.30
CA ASP A 479 4.23 -7.39 -25.51
C ASP A 479 3.98 -6.37 -26.62
N ARG A 480 3.24 -5.31 -26.31
CA ARG A 480 2.88 -4.31 -27.28
C ARG A 480 4.13 -3.62 -27.86
N LEU A 481 5.04 -3.23 -26.99
CA LEU A 481 6.29 -2.57 -27.34
C LEU A 481 7.13 -3.44 -28.29
N THR A 482 7.26 -4.74 -27.97
CA THR A 482 8.11 -5.65 -28.74
C THR A 482 7.46 -6.12 -30.04
N VAL A 483 6.16 -6.44 -30.00
CA VAL A 483 5.49 -7.12 -31.14
C VAL A 483 4.84 -6.14 -32.11
N LYS A 484 4.43 -4.93 -31.62
CA LYS A 484 3.64 -3.99 -32.43
C LYS A 484 4.32 -2.64 -32.68
N ASP A 485 4.95 -2.07 -31.63
CA ASP A 485 5.41 -0.67 -31.67
C ASP A 485 6.88 -0.53 -32.12
N ALA A 486 7.74 -1.53 -31.86
CA ALA A 486 9.15 -1.50 -32.26
C ALA A 486 9.33 -1.83 -33.75
N ASP A 487 10.31 -1.19 -34.40
CA ASP A 487 10.76 -1.57 -35.76
C ASP A 487 11.48 -2.93 -35.69
N ARG A 488 11.30 -3.77 -36.69
CA ARG A 488 11.94 -5.09 -36.76
C ARG A 488 13.48 -5.05 -36.77
N ARG A 489 14.05 -3.90 -37.09
CA ARG A 489 15.48 -3.66 -37.14
C ARG A 489 16.05 -3.07 -35.86
N ASP A 490 15.18 -2.57 -34.94
CA ASP A 490 15.62 -2.10 -33.63
C ASP A 490 16.18 -3.24 -32.79
N ILE A 491 16.89 -2.90 -31.73
CA ILE A 491 17.50 -3.89 -30.83
C ILE A 491 16.60 -4.05 -29.61
N TRP A 492 16.17 -5.29 -29.37
CA TRP A 492 15.49 -5.72 -28.15
C TRP A 492 16.51 -6.23 -27.13
N LEU A 493 16.34 -5.84 -25.87
CA LEU A 493 17.19 -6.27 -24.76
C LEU A 493 16.32 -6.76 -23.60
N HIS A 494 16.81 -7.80 -22.90
CA HIS A 494 16.19 -8.33 -21.69
C HIS A 494 17.23 -9.06 -20.83
N THR A 495 17.03 -9.05 -19.50
CA THR A 495 17.90 -9.77 -18.57
C THR A 495 17.76 -11.29 -18.72
N GLN A 496 18.89 -12.01 -18.71
CA GLN A 496 18.91 -13.45 -18.92
C GLN A 496 18.38 -14.20 -17.69
N LYS A 497 17.37 -15.07 -17.87
CA LYS A 497 16.81 -15.99 -16.85
C LYS A 497 16.23 -15.33 -15.60
N ILE A 498 16.04 -14.01 -15.56
CA ILE A 498 15.39 -13.31 -14.46
C ILE A 498 14.30 -12.38 -15.01
N HIS A 499 13.31 -12.05 -14.19
CA HIS A 499 12.22 -11.17 -14.60
C HIS A 499 12.69 -9.72 -14.75
N GLY A 500 12.24 -9.04 -15.81
CA GLY A 500 12.59 -7.67 -16.11
C GLY A 500 11.70 -7.06 -17.19
N SER A 501 11.92 -5.78 -17.47
CA SER A 501 11.26 -5.06 -18.56
C SER A 501 11.89 -5.36 -19.90
N HIS A 502 11.08 -5.38 -20.97
CA HIS A 502 11.60 -5.32 -22.31
C HIS A 502 12.14 -3.92 -22.59
N VAL A 503 13.33 -3.85 -23.13
CA VAL A 503 13.97 -2.60 -23.54
C VAL A 503 14.17 -2.62 -25.05
N ILE A 504 13.80 -1.52 -25.72
CA ILE A 504 14.00 -1.34 -27.15
C ILE A 504 14.93 -0.15 -27.37
N LEU A 505 16.08 -0.41 -27.97
CA LEU A 505 16.97 0.62 -28.47
C LEU A 505 16.61 0.91 -29.94
N CYS A 506 16.07 2.10 -30.18
CA CYS A 506 15.58 2.52 -31.50
C CYS A 506 16.75 2.91 -32.39
N THR A 507 17.24 1.98 -33.21
CA THR A 507 18.38 2.18 -34.10
C THR A 507 17.98 2.51 -35.53
N GLY A 508 16.73 2.22 -35.93
CA GLY A 508 16.24 2.34 -37.29
C GLY A 508 16.98 1.41 -38.26
N GLY A 509 17.70 0.41 -37.75
CA GLY A 509 18.48 -0.56 -38.54
C GLY A 509 19.95 -0.20 -38.72
N GLN A 510 20.41 0.88 -38.11
CA GLN A 510 21.84 1.18 -38.01
C GLN A 510 22.48 0.32 -36.91
N GLU A 511 23.76 0.02 -37.04
CA GLU A 511 24.51 -0.66 -36.00
C GLU A 511 24.68 0.30 -34.80
N PRO A 512 24.19 -0.06 -33.58
CA PRO A 512 24.29 0.82 -32.44
C PRO A 512 25.76 0.94 -31.99
N ASP A 513 26.14 2.12 -31.53
CA ASP A 513 27.40 2.31 -30.84
C ASP A 513 27.45 1.52 -29.52
N GLU A 514 28.63 1.09 -29.10
CA GLU A 514 28.83 0.29 -27.88
C GLU A 514 28.29 0.98 -26.62
N THR A 515 28.41 2.31 -26.56
CA THR A 515 27.93 3.11 -25.42
C THR A 515 26.40 3.07 -25.30
N SER A 516 25.69 3.31 -26.40
CA SER A 516 24.21 3.25 -26.41
C SER A 516 23.70 1.85 -26.11
N LEU A 517 24.37 0.82 -26.63
CA LEU A 517 24.01 -0.58 -26.34
C LEU A 517 24.22 -0.91 -24.87
N TYR A 518 25.33 -0.48 -24.27
CA TYR A 518 25.62 -0.68 -22.86
C TYR A 518 24.65 0.09 -21.97
N GLU A 519 24.32 1.34 -22.30
CA GLU A 519 23.34 2.15 -21.57
C GLU A 519 21.94 1.50 -21.61
N ALA A 520 21.52 0.96 -22.75
CA ALA A 520 20.27 0.21 -22.88
C ALA A 520 20.29 -1.08 -22.03
N ALA A 521 21.43 -1.77 -21.98
CA ALA A 521 21.61 -2.95 -21.13
C ALA A 521 21.59 -2.59 -19.63
N CYS A 522 22.17 -1.45 -19.23
CA CYS A 522 22.07 -0.94 -17.86
C CYS A 522 20.59 -0.65 -17.47
N LEU A 523 19.80 -0.08 -18.39
CA LEU A 523 18.37 0.11 -18.18
C LEU A 523 17.63 -1.24 -18.03
N ALA A 524 17.93 -2.24 -18.85
CA ALA A 524 17.34 -3.57 -18.71
C ALA A 524 17.68 -4.21 -17.35
N ALA A 525 18.94 -4.10 -16.92
CA ALA A 525 19.40 -4.58 -15.63
C ALA A 525 18.71 -3.84 -14.46
N TYR A 526 18.59 -2.51 -14.55
CA TYR A 526 17.97 -1.67 -13.52
C TYR A 526 16.46 -1.96 -13.37
N TYR A 527 15.75 -2.18 -14.48
CA TYR A 527 14.34 -2.53 -14.48
C TYR A 527 14.11 -4.05 -14.47
N SER A 528 14.88 -4.77 -13.68
CA SER A 528 14.78 -6.22 -13.48
C SER A 528 14.92 -6.62 -12.01
N GLN A 529 14.78 -7.91 -11.72
CA GLN A 529 15.10 -8.49 -10.42
C GLN A 529 16.58 -8.33 -10.03
N GLY A 530 17.45 -8.11 -11.02
CA GLY A 530 18.88 -7.90 -10.83
C GLY A 530 19.27 -6.49 -10.40
N ARG A 531 18.34 -5.61 -10.05
CA ARG A 531 18.60 -4.19 -9.73
C ARG A 531 19.65 -3.95 -8.65
N GLU A 532 19.75 -4.82 -7.67
CA GLU A 532 20.71 -4.75 -6.56
C GLU A 532 21.97 -5.63 -6.80
N ALA A 533 22.06 -6.29 -7.95
CA ALA A 533 23.19 -7.15 -8.27
C ALA A 533 24.38 -6.33 -8.79
N GLY A 534 25.61 -6.83 -8.57
CA GLY A 534 26.82 -6.17 -9.06
C GLY A 534 26.97 -6.23 -10.58
N LYS A 535 26.63 -7.36 -11.22
CA LYS A 535 26.64 -7.55 -12.67
C LYS A 535 25.49 -8.43 -13.10
N VAL A 536 24.76 -8.03 -14.14
CA VAL A 536 23.58 -8.73 -14.67
C VAL A 536 23.83 -9.07 -16.14
N PRO A 537 23.69 -10.34 -16.57
CA PRO A 537 23.70 -10.70 -17.96
C PRO A 537 22.41 -10.22 -18.64
N VAL A 538 22.57 -9.50 -19.74
CA VAL A 538 21.50 -8.95 -20.58
C VAL A 538 21.67 -9.49 -21.99
N ASP A 539 20.67 -10.20 -22.47
CA ASP A 539 20.62 -10.69 -23.85
C ASP A 539 20.07 -9.59 -24.74
N TYR A 540 20.64 -9.44 -25.94
CA TYR A 540 20.16 -8.51 -26.94
C TYR A 540 20.14 -9.13 -28.33
N THR A 541 19.15 -8.74 -29.12
CA THR A 541 18.96 -9.24 -30.48
C THR A 541 18.07 -8.26 -31.26
N PRO A 542 18.17 -8.20 -32.59
CA PRO A 542 17.16 -7.50 -33.40
C PRO A 542 15.75 -8.01 -33.14
N VAL A 543 14.76 -7.09 -33.05
CA VAL A 543 13.35 -7.39 -32.76
C VAL A 543 12.78 -8.47 -33.69
N ARG A 544 13.24 -8.58 -34.94
CA ARG A 544 12.79 -9.63 -35.87
C ARG A 544 13.04 -11.06 -35.41
N TYR A 545 13.95 -11.28 -34.46
CA TYR A 545 14.24 -12.60 -33.88
C TYR A 545 13.50 -12.87 -32.58
N VAL A 546 12.68 -11.91 -32.13
CA VAL A 546 11.82 -12.06 -30.95
C VAL A 546 10.40 -12.43 -31.40
N LYS A 547 9.88 -13.52 -30.90
CA LYS A 547 8.54 -14.02 -31.24
C LYS A 547 7.72 -14.27 -29.98
N LYS A 548 6.42 -13.98 -30.07
CA LYS A 548 5.47 -14.37 -29.04
C LYS A 548 4.81 -15.69 -29.42
N PRO A 549 4.98 -16.78 -28.65
CA PRO A 549 4.29 -18.04 -28.90
C PRO A 549 2.77 -17.87 -28.79
N ALA A 550 2.02 -18.59 -29.65
CA ALA A 550 0.56 -18.58 -29.59
C ALA A 550 0.07 -19.10 -28.24
N GLY A 551 -0.87 -18.38 -27.60
CA GLY A 551 -1.42 -18.76 -26.29
C GLY A 551 -0.52 -18.44 -25.09
N SER A 552 0.70 -17.92 -25.28
CA SER A 552 1.58 -17.54 -24.17
C SER A 552 1.01 -16.34 -23.39
N ARG A 553 1.34 -16.30 -22.09
CA ARG A 553 0.92 -15.20 -21.19
C ARG A 553 1.57 -13.88 -21.59
N PRO A 554 0.98 -12.72 -21.18
CA PRO A 554 1.61 -11.42 -21.42
C PRO A 554 3.05 -11.37 -20.91
N GLY A 555 3.95 -10.69 -21.67
CA GLY A 555 5.36 -10.56 -21.34
C GLY A 555 6.24 -11.75 -21.70
N MET A 556 5.68 -12.87 -22.10
CA MET A 556 6.44 -14.07 -22.45
C MET A 556 6.77 -14.08 -23.94
N VAL A 557 8.06 -14.09 -24.25
CA VAL A 557 8.61 -14.16 -25.62
C VAL A 557 9.68 -15.24 -25.70
N VAL A 558 9.91 -15.74 -26.90
CA VAL A 558 11.06 -16.58 -27.27
C VAL A 558 11.92 -15.82 -28.28
N TYR A 559 13.22 -15.92 -28.15
CA TYR A 559 14.15 -15.25 -29.04
C TYR A 559 15.32 -16.16 -29.43
N THR A 560 15.88 -15.89 -30.58
CA THR A 560 16.99 -16.65 -31.16
C THR A 560 18.06 -15.68 -31.61
N THR A 561 19.27 -16.20 -31.94
CA THR A 561 20.36 -15.40 -32.53
C THR A 561 20.67 -14.16 -31.69
N TYR A 562 20.88 -14.36 -30.38
CA TYR A 562 21.17 -13.29 -29.44
C TYR A 562 22.64 -13.24 -29.04
N GLN A 563 23.04 -12.11 -28.50
CA GLN A 563 24.33 -11.90 -27.83
C GLN A 563 24.06 -11.46 -26.39
N THR A 564 25.04 -11.64 -25.51
CA THR A 564 24.92 -11.29 -24.09
C THR A 564 25.93 -10.25 -23.69
N ILE A 565 25.49 -9.19 -23.04
CA ILE A 565 26.33 -8.14 -22.46
C ILE A 565 26.14 -8.12 -20.94
N TYR A 566 27.21 -7.91 -20.19
CA TYR A 566 27.16 -7.81 -18.73
C TYR A 566 27.05 -6.34 -18.32
N ALA A 567 25.92 -5.96 -17.77
CA ALA A 567 25.61 -4.59 -17.35
C ALA A 567 25.55 -4.45 -15.84
N VAL A 568 25.97 -3.30 -15.33
CA VAL A 568 25.82 -2.93 -13.91
C VAL A 568 24.61 -2.01 -13.76
N PRO A 569 23.61 -2.36 -12.92
CA PRO A 569 22.49 -1.47 -12.67
C PRO A 569 22.96 -0.16 -12.02
N ASP A 570 22.70 0.98 -12.67
CA ASP A 570 23.12 2.30 -12.16
C ASP A 570 21.96 3.30 -12.15
N GLY A 571 21.50 3.65 -10.96
CA GLY A 571 20.40 4.61 -10.76
C GLY A 571 20.79 6.06 -11.13
N GLN A 572 22.08 6.43 -11.11
CA GLN A 572 22.52 7.76 -11.52
C GLN A 572 22.50 7.86 -13.05
N LEU A 573 22.96 6.83 -13.74
CA LEU A 573 22.86 6.73 -15.19
C LEU A 573 21.40 6.82 -15.65
N VAL A 574 20.48 6.09 -15.01
CA VAL A 574 19.03 6.14 -15.33
C VAL A 574 18.49 7.56 -15.26
N LYS A 575 18.82 8.31 -14.19
CA LYS A 575 18.41 9.72 -14.04
C LYS A 575 19.01 10.62 -15.14
N LYS A 576 20.28 10.41 -15.48
CA LYS A 576 20.98 11.16 -16.53
C LYS A 576 20.34 10.94 -17.91
N LEU A 577 19.99 9.70 -18.24
CA LEU A 577 19.35 9.36 -19.52
C LEU A 577 17.90 9.85 -19.60
N ALA A 578 17.17 9.85 -18.48
CA ALA A 578 15.82 10.39 -18.39
C ALA A 578 15.77 11.93 -18.54
N ALA A 579 16.77 12.64 -18.07
CA ALA A 579 16.86 14.12 -18.20
C ALA A 579 17.11 14.59 -19.64
N LYS A 580 17.56 13.71 -20.53
CA LYS A 580 17.79 13.99 -21.95
C LYS A 580 16.58 13.63 -22.84
N ALA A 581 15.60 12.90 -22.31
CA ALA A 581 14.38 12.48 -23.00
C ALA A 581 13.26 13.53 -22.83
#